data_16c02225522dca2694908b5db273d9b0
#
_entry.id   16c02225522dca2694908b5db273d9b0
#
_cell.length_a   1.000
_cell.length_b   1.000
_cell.length_c   1.000
_cell.angle_alpha   90.00
_cell.angle_beta   90.00
_cell.angle_gamma   90.00
#
_symmetry.space_group_name_H-M   'P 1'
#
loop_
_entity.id
_entity.type
_entity.pdbx_description
1 polymer ?
#
loop_
_entity_poly.entity_id
_entity_poly.type
_entity_poly.pdbx_seq_one_letter_code
_entity_poly.pdbx_strand_id
1 'polypeptide(L)'
;NTKKICENILEDKTKIESEFSTVILRYFNPIGAHSSSLIGENPRNTPQNLVPIITKHAIGEIKKLIIYGDDYPTKDGTCIRDYIHIMDLADAHISALEYLFSNKRSNVFEIFNVGTGQGKTVKEVVDCFEKISGKKIDYDLGSRRKGDVISAFADSSKAKKILNWSTKVSFEDAILSAWKWEQNK
;
A
#
# COMPACT_ATOMS: atom_id res chain seq x y z
N ASN A 1 10.82 -13.63 5.52
CA ASN A 1 11.17 -14.11 6.87
C ASN A 1 11.54 -12.99 7.86
N THR A 2 12.26 -11.93 7.46
CA THR A 2 12.71 -10.85 8.39
C THR A 2 11.56 -10.17 9.12
N LYS A 3 10.47 -9.81 8.43
CA LYS A 3 9.30 -9.20 9.06
C LYS A 3 8.67 -10.10 10.12
N LYS A 4 8.55 -11.41 9.83
CA LYS A 4 8.02 -12.39 10.80
C LYS A 4 8.93 -12.52 12.03
N ILE A 5 10.25 -12.46 11.84
CA ILE A 5 11.21 -12.48 12.96
C ILE A 5 11.00 -11.24 13.85
N CYS A 6 10.83 -10.05 13.26
CA CYS A 6 10.52 -8.85 14.04
C CYS A 6 9.19 -8.97 14.82
N GLU A 7 8.15 -9.55 14.21
CA GLU A 7 6.88 -9.81 14.90
C GLU A 7 7.06 -10.75 16.11
N ASN A 8 7.81 -11.83 15.94
CA ASN A 8 8.09 -12.78 17.04
C ASN A 8 8.87 -12.10 18.18
N ILE A 9 9.89 -11.30 17.87
CA ILE A 9 10.66 -10.54 18.86
C ILE A 9 9.75 -9.59 19.66
N LEU A 10 8.85 -8.87 18.98
CA LEU A 10 7.90 -7.96 19.61
C LEU A 10 6.89 -8.73 20.48
N GLU A 11 6.42 -9.88 20.02
CA GLU A 11 5.53 -10.75 20.78
C GLU A 11 6.20 -11.23 22.07
N ASP A 12 7.43 -11.73 21.99
CA ASP A 12 8.18 -12.23 23.14
C ASP A 12 8.47 -11.09 24.14
N LYS A 13 8.83 -9.90 23.62
CA LYS A 13 9.02 -8.71 24.46
C LYS A 13 7.72 -8.34 25.20
N THR A 14 6.60 -8.32 24.50
CA THR A 14 5.29 -8.01 25.11
C THR A 14 4.91 -9.01 26.21
N LYS A 15 5.31 -10.29 26.10
CA LYS A 15 5.05 -11.31 27.13
C LYS A 15 5.88 -11.10 28.40
N ILE A 16 7.08 -10.53 28.27
CA ILE A 16 8.05 -10.40 29.38
C ILE A 16 7.91 -9.08 30.11
N GLU A 17 7.72 -7.98 29.37
CA GLU A 17 7.67 -6.63 29.93
C GLU A 17 6.23 -6.18 30.19
N SER A 18 5.87 -6.02 31.45
CA SER A 18 4.48 -5.74 31.88
C SER A 18 3.90 -4.41 31.38
N GLU A 19 4.75 -3.44 31.04
CA GLU A 19 4.32 -2.13 30.53
C GLU A 19 4.48 -1.98 29.02
N PHE A 20 4.92 -3.03 28.32
CA PHE A 20 5.12 -2.99 26.89
C PHE A 20 3.91 -3.55 26.15
N SER A 21 3.33 -2.74 25.29
CA SER A 21 2.23 -3.13 24.41
C SER A 21 2.58 -2.86 22.95
N THR A 22 2.15 -3.72 22.04
CA THR A 22 2.48 -3.65 20.61
C THR A 22 1.25 -3.87 19.75
N VAL A 23 1.03 -3.00 18.78
CA VAL A 23 0.14 -3.25 17.64
C VAL A 23 0.97 -3.28 16.37
N ILE A 24 0.81 -4.34 15.60
CA ILE A 24 1.47 -4.54 14.31
C ILE A 24 0.44 -4.30 13.20
N LEU A 25 0.74 -3.37 12.32
CA LEU A 25 -0.05 -3.09 11.12
C LEU A 25 0.64 -3.69 9.90
N ARG A 26 0.10 -4.78 9.36
CA ARG A 26 0.53 -5.38 8.10
C ARG A 26 -0.19 -4.71 6.95
N TYR A 27 0.36 -3.62 6.46
CA TYR A 27 -0.22 -2.88 5.35
C TYR A 27 0.27 -3.40 3.99
N PHE A 28 -0.59 -3.24 2.98
CA PHE A 28 -0.33 -3.67 1.61
C PHE A 28 0.38 -2.56 0.83
N ASN A 29 0.00 -2.23 -0.38
CA ASN A 29 0.73 -1.26 -1.21
C ASN A 29 0.22 0.17 -0.98
N PRO A 30 0.91 1.01 -0.18
CA PRO A 30 0.49 2.39 -0.02
C PRO A 30 0.67 3.17 -1.32
N ILE A 31 -0.33 3.98 -1.67
CA ILE A 31 -0.31 4.89 -2.82
C ILE A 31 -0.97 6.21 -2.47
N GLY A 32 -0.87 7.18 -3.37
CA GLY A 32 -1.50 8.48 -3.18
C GLY A 32 -0.62 9.47 -2.43
N ALA A 33 -1.20 10.62 -2.18
CA ALA A 33 -0.56 11.74 -1.52
C ALA A 33 -1.57 12.50 -0.64
N HIS A 34 -1.08 13.37 0.23
CA HIS A 34 -1.94 14.25 1.02
C HIS A 34 -2.77 15.17 0.10
N SER A 35 -3.99 15.49 0.49
CA SER A 35 -4.95 16.29 -0.31
C SER A 35 -4.43 17.68 -0.68
N SER A 36 -3.49 18.24 0.10
CA SER A 36 -2.83 19.52 -0.22
C SER A 36 -1.86 19.43 -1.40
N SER A 37 -1.50 18.23 -1.85
CA SER A 37 -0.42 17.98 -2.82
C SER A 37 0.94 18.60 -2.44
N LEU A 38 1.19 18.79 -1.13
CA LEU A 38 2.48 19.26 -0.59
C LEU A 38 3.32 18.13 -0.02
N ILE A 39 2.71 16.97 0.22
CA ILE A 39 3.35 15.78 0.78
C ILE A 39 2.94 14.58 -0.06
N GLY A 40 3.92 13.82 -0.54
CA GLY A 40 3.72 12.60 -1.33
C GLY A 40 4.98 11.77 -1.41
N GLU A 41 4.94 10.67 -2.16
CA GLU A 41 6.07 9.76 -2.30
C GLU A 41 7.17 10.36 -3.18
N ASN A 42 8.34 10.61 -2.59
CA ASN A 42 9.51 11.15 -3.28
C ASN A 42 10.79 10.36 -2.94
N PRO A 43 10.99 9.20 -3.53
CA PRO A 43 12.17 8.39 -3.27
C PRO A 43 13.44 9.10 -3.77
N ARG A 44 14.51 9.06 -2.96
CA ARG A 44 15.83 9.62 -3.35
C ARG A 44 16.47 8.89 -4.53
N ASN A 45 16.20 7.59 -4.64
CA ASN A 45 16.68 6.74 -5.72
C ASN A 45 15.56 6.51 -6.76
N THR A 46 15.88 5.81 -7.85
CA THR A 46 14.88 5.37 -8.83
C THR A 46 13.72 4.66 -8.10
N PRO A 47 12.47 5.09 -8.32
CA PRO A 47 11.32 4.48 -7.66
C PRO A 47 11.20 3.00 -8.04
N GLN A 48 10.76 2.20 -7.07
CA GLN A 48 10.52 0.77 -7.27
C GLN A 48 9.03 0.41 -7.17
N ASN A 49 8.23 1.33 -6.63
CA ASN A 49 6.80 1.18 -6.55
C ASN A 49 6.13 1.59 -7.85
N LEU A 50 5.05 0.89 -8.23
CA LEU A 50 4.39 1.04 -9.52
C LEU A 50 3.89 2.48 -9.76
N VAL A 51 3.13 3.05 -8.83
CA VAL A 51 2.49 4.37 -9.03
C VAL A 51 3.51 5.49 -9.21
N PRO A 52 4.59 5.62 -8.39
CA PRO A 52 5.65 6.58 -8.65
C PRO A 52 6.38 6.40 -9.99
N ILE A 53 6.54 5.15 -10.48
CA ILE A 53 7.11 4.92 -11.80
C ILE A 53 6.17 5.44 -12.89
N ILE A 54 4.87 5.19 -12.76
CA ILE A 54 3.86 5.66 -13.72
C ILE A 54 3.81 7.19 -13.75
N THR A 55 3.75 7.86 -12.59
CA THR A 55 3.68 9.33 -12.51
C THR A 55 4.93 9.97 -13.09
N LYS A 56 6.11 9.46 -12.77
CA LYS A 56 7.38 9.93 -13.32
C LYS A 56 7.54 9.66 -14.82
N HIS A 57 6.99 8.55 -15.32
CA HIS A 57 6.92 8.33 -16.75
C HIS A 57 6.03 9.39 -17.43
N ALA A 58 4.88 9.68 -16.85
CA ALA A 58 3.91 10.65 -17.41
C ALA A 58 4.46 12.09 -17.49
N ILE A 59 5.41 12.48 -16.61
CA ILE A 59 6.11 13.78 -16.69
C ILE A 59 7.43 13.72 -17.46
N GLY A 60 7.81 12.53 -17.99
CA GLY A 60 8.99 12.35 -18.85
C GLY A 60 10.31 12.08 -18.11
N GLU A 61 10.32 11.93 -16.80
CA GLU A 61 11.52 11.58 -16.02
C GLU A 61 11.95 10.12 -16.20
N ILE A 62 11.00 9.22 -16.46
CA ILE A 62 11.26 7.80 -16.77
C ILE A 62 10.82 7.53 -18.20
N LYS A 63 11.73 6.97 -19.00
CA LYS A 63 11.47 6.74 -20.44
C LYS A 63 10.41 5.66 -20.68
N LYS A 64 10.38 4.60 -19.87
CA LYS A 64 9.53 3.45 -20.11
C LYS A 64 9.23 2.68 -18.83
N LEU A 65 7.99 2.25 -18.68
CA LEU A 65 7.56 1.33 -17.62
C LEU A 65 7.84 -0.11 -18.06
N ILE A 66 8.26 -0.97 -17.13
CA ILE A 66 8.31 -2.42 -17.34
C ILE A 66 7.29 -3.08 -16.45
N ILE A 67 6.35 -3.81 -17.05
CA ILE A 67 5.39 -4.67 -16.36
C ILE A 67 5.99 -6.08 -16.31
N TYR A 68 6.21 -6.59 -15.10
CA TYR A 68 6.85 -7.88 -14.87
C TYR A 68 5.83 -9.01 -14.80
N GLY A 69 5.86 -9.89 -15.82
CA GLY A 69 4.94 -11.00 -15.98
C GLY A 69 3.61 -10.59 -16.62
N ASP A 70 3.27 -11.30 -17.70
CA ASP A 70 2.03 -11.15 -18.47
C ASP A 70 1.28 -12.48 -18.61
N ASP A 71 1.75 -13.51 -17.92
CA ASP A 71 1.31 -14.89 -18.01
C ASP A 71 0.74 -15.42 -16.67
N TYR A 72 0.42 -14.52 -15.72
CA TYR A 72 -0.27 -14.91 -14.49
C TYR A 72 -1.71 -15.35 -14.79
N PRO A 73 -2.27 -16.34 -14.04
CA PRO A 73 -3.66 -16.77 -14.20
C PRO A 73 -4.63 -15.74 -13.61
N THR A 74 -4.60 -14.53 -14.15
CA THR A 74 -5.44 -13.38 -13.82
C THR A 74 -6.16 -12.90 -15.08
N LYS A 75 -7.09 -11.98 -14.96
CA LYS A 75 -7.92 -11.54 -16.11
C LYS A 75 -7.12 -10.88 -17.26
N ASP A 76 -5.94 -10.32 -16.97
CA ASP A 76 -5.12 -9.60 -17.95
C ASP A 76 -3.66 -10.07 -17.99
N GLY A 77 -3.36 -11.16 -17.28
CA GLY A 77 -2.04 -11.77 -17.24
C GLY A 77 -1.07 -11.12 -16.24
N THR A 78 -1.43 -10.00 -15.59
CA THR A 78 -0.56 -9.32 -14.63
C THR A 78 -0.92 -9.64 -13.18
N CYS A 79 0.04 -9.49 -12.25
CA CYS A 79 -0.20 -9.81 -10.85
C CYS A 79 -1.19 -8.84 -10.18
N ILE A 80 -1.86 -9.31 -9.12
CA ILE A 80 -2.86 -8.55 -8.36
C ILE A 80 -2.26 -8.09 -7.04
N ARG A 81 -2.45 -6.80 -6.70
CA ARG A 81 -2.06 -6.20 -5.43
C ARG A 81 -3.19 -5.35 -4.86
N ASP A 82 -3.18 -5.18 -3.55
CA ASP A 82 -4.09 -4.27 -2.83
C ASP A 82 -3.41 -2.92 -2.67
N TYR A 83 -4.03 -1.88 -3.20
CA TYR A 83 -3.53 -0.51 -3.17
C TYR A 83 -4.36 0.31 -2.19
N ILE A 84 -3.72 0.75 -1.10
CA ILE A 84 -4.34 1.54 -0.04
C ILE A 84 -3.87 3.00 -0.09
N HIS A 85 -4.78 3.94 0.09
CA HIS A 85 -4.41 5.35 0.17
C HIS A 85 -3.58 5.65 1.41
N ILE A 86 -2.53 6.46 1.26
CA ILE A 86 -1.59 6.77 2.36
C ILE A 86 -2.29 7.42 3.56
N MET A 87 -3.36 8.20 3.36
CA MET A 87 -4.10 8.81 4.47
C MET A 87 -4.94 7.78 5.22
N ASP A 88 -5.53 6.79 4.53
CA ASP A 88 -6.21 5.68 5.21
C ASP A 88 -5.23 4.86 6.04
N LEU A 89 -4.00 4.67 5.55
CA LEU A 89 -2.95 4.03 6.33
C LEU A 89 -2.55 4.87 7.54
N ALA A 90 -2.44 6.19 7.41
CA ALA A 90 -2.18 7.09 8.55
C ALA A 90 -3.29 7.00 9.61
N ASP A 91 -4.56 7.02 9.18
CA ASP A 91 -5.72 6.80 10.06
C ASP A 91 -5.66 5.45 10.79
N ALA A 92 -5.17 4.40 10.14
CA ALA A 92 -4.98 3.09 10.79
C ALA A 92 -3.97 3.17 11.94
N HIS A 93 -2.89 3.96 11.80
CA HIS A 93 -1.93 4.17 12.89
C HIS A 93 -2.55 4.93 14.06
N ILE A 94 -3.37 5.96 13.76
CA ILE A 94 -4.10 6.69 14.82
C ILE A 94 -5.06 5.75 15.56
N SER A 95 -5.87 4.99 14.83
CA SER A 95 -6.81 4.02 15.43
C SER A 95 -6.09 2.94 16.26
N ALA A 96 -4.90 2.52 15.84
CA ALA A 96 -4.07 1.58 16.60
C ALA A 96 -3.55 2.19 17.91
N LEU A 97 -3.14 3.47 17.89
CA LEU A 97 -2.72 4.19 19.11
C LEU A 97 -3.90 4.41 20.06
N GLU A 98 -5.06 4.84 19.55
CA GLU A 98 -6.28 5.00 20.34
C GLU A 98 -6.70 3.67 20.99
N TYR A 99 -6.60 2.57 20.26
CA TYR A 99 -6.84 1.24 20.79
C TYR A 99 -5.89 0.91 21.94
N LEU A 100 -4.60 1.17 21.82
CA LEU A 100 -3.62 0.94 22.89
C LEU A 100 -3.92 1.81 24.12
N PHE A 101 -4.21 3.10 23.95
CA PHE A 101 -4.48 4.01 25.05
C PHE A 101 -5.82 3.76 25.75
N SER A 102 -6.83 3.31 25.02
CA SER A 102 -8.13 2.97 25.60
C SER A 102 -8.17 1.59 26.25
N ASN A 103 -7.22 0.73 25.93
CA ASN A 103 -7.16 -0.62 26.45
C ASN A 103 -6.62 -0.61 27.89
N LYS A 104 -7.44 -1.05 28.85
CA LYS A 104 -7.05 -1.15 30.26
C LYS A 104 -6.11 -2.33 30.57
N ARG A 105 -5.82 -3.17 29.57
CA ARG A 105 -4.90 -4.30 29.73
C ARG A 105 -3.47 -3.83 29.46
N SER A 106 -2.55 -4.19 30.32
CA SER A 106 -1.13 -4.19 30.02
C SER A 106 -0.81 -5.38 29.10
N ASN A 107 0.30 -5.32 28.39
CA ASN A 107 0.83 -6.39 27.56
C ASN A 107 -0.08 -6.76 26.37
N VAL A 108 -0.61 -5.74 25.69
CA VAL A 108 -1.38 -5.94 24.47
C VAL A 108 -0.44 -6.30 23.32
N PHE A 109 -0.69 -7.44 22.69
CA PHE A 109 -0.05 -7.80 21.42
C PHE A 109 -1.12 -8.11 20.39
N GLU A 110 -1.21 -7.27 19.38
CA GLU A 110 -2.23 -7.41 18.34
C GLU A 110 -1.63 -7.22 16.94
N ILE A 111 -2.13 -7.97 15.98
CA ILE A 111 -1.74 -7.88 14.57
C ILE A 111 -2.98 -7.63 13.73
N PHE A 112 -2.92 -6.60 12.89
CA PHE A 112 -3.99 -6.23 11.96
C PHE A 112 -3.46 -6.17 10.52
N ASN A 113 -4.20 -6.76 9.59
CA ASN A 113 -3.98 -6.48 8.17
C ASN A 113 -4.70 -5.18 7.81
N VAL A 114 -4.02 -4.33 7.06
CA VAL A 114 -4.47 -2.98 6.69
C VAL A 114 -4.40 -2.83 5.17
N GLY A 115 -5.55 -2.89 4.52
CA GLY A 115 -5.73 -2.78 3.08
C GLY A 115 -7.19 -2.59 2.73
N THR A 116 -7.49 -2.48 1.45
CA THR A 116 -8.85 -2.27 0.95
C THR A 116 -9.66 -3.57 0.89
N GLY A 117 -8.98 -4.72 0.84
CA GLY A 117 -9.59 -6.01 0.53
C GLY A 117 -9.94 -6.18 -0.95
N GLN A 118 -9.58 -5.20 -1.80
CA GLN A 118 -9.85 -5.21 -3.24
C GLN A 118 -8.53 -5.22 -4.01
N GLY A 119 -8.26 -6.34 -4.69
CA GLY A 119 -7.08 -6.44 -5.52
C GLY A 119 -7.27 -5.74 -6.87
N LYS A 120 -6.21 -5.08 -7.34
CA LYS A 120 -6.11 -4.53 -8.70
C LYS A 120 -4.92 -5.14 -9.42
N THR A 121 -5.08 -5.45 -10.69
CA THR A 121 -3.97 -5.88 -11.54
C THR A 121 -3.07 -4.70 -11.90
N VAL A 122 -1.83 -4.98 -12.35
CA VAL A 122 -0.92 -3.90 -12.78
C VAL A 122 -1.48 -3.12 -13.96
N LYS A 123 -2.11 -3.79 -14.93
CA LYS A 123 -2.74 -3.11 -16.07
C LYS A 123 -3.93 -2.26 -15.65
N GLU A 124 -4.77 -2.70 -14.68
CA GLU A 124 -5.83 -1.85 -14.14
C GLU A 124 -5.31 -0.57 -13.49
N VAL A 125 -4.13 -0.61 -12.87
CA VAL A 125 -3.50 0.60 -12.31
C VAL A 125 -3.09 1.54 -13.44
N VAL A 126 -2.48 1.03 -14.50
CA VAL A 126 -2.08 1.81 -15.68
C VAL A 126 -3.31 2.42 -16.35
N ASP A 127 -4.33 1.62 -16.64
CA ASP A 127 -5.57 2.06 -17.29
C ASP A 127 -6.28 3.16 -16.48
N CYS A 128 -6.35 2.98 -15.15
CA CYS A 128 -6.93 3.98 -14.26
C CYS A 128 -6.14 5.30 -14.31
N PHE A 129 -4.80 5.21 -14.26
CA PHE A 129 -3.95 6.40 -14.37
C PHE A 129 -4.11 7.11 -15.72
N GLU A 130 -4.10 6.38 -16.84
CA GLU A 130 -4.32 6.96 -18.18
C GLU A 130 -5.66 7.69 -18.26
N LYS A 131 -6.72 7.09 -17.74
CA LYS A 131 -8.07 7.68 -17.71
C LYS A 131 -8.11 8.98 -16.90
N ILE A 132 -7.42 9.02 -15.76
CA ILE A 132 -7.42 10.17 -14.86
C ILE A 132 -6.53 11.30 -15.38
N SER A 133 -5.35 10.97 -15.88
CA SER A 133 -4.32 11.94 -16.28
C SER A 133 -4.48 12.43 -17.73
N GLY A 134 -5.18 11.66 -18.56
CA GLY A 134 -5.19 11.85 -20.02
C GLY A 134 -3.85 11.55 -20.70
N LYS A 135 -2.87 10.99 -19.96
CA LYS A 135 -1.54 10.66 -20.48
C LYS A 135 -1.48 9.17 -20.83
N LYS A 136 -0.89 8.85 -21.97
CA LYS A 136 -0.57 7.47 -22.35
C LYS A 136 0.70 6.99 -21.64
N ILE A 137 0.69 5.75 -21.21
CA ILE A 137 1.81 5.09 -20.53
C ILE A 137 2.35 3.97 -21.40
N ASP A 138 3.51 4.23 -22.00
CA ASP A 138 4.21 3.21 -22.77
C ASP A 138 4.90 2.23 -21.80
N TYR A 139 4.70 0.94 -22.03
CA TYR A 139 5.33 -0.10 -21.24
C TYR A 139 5.81 -1.28 -22.08
N ASP A 140 6.87 -1.92 -21.60
CA ASP A 140 7.31 -3.24 -22.08
C ASP A 140 6.86 -4.33 -21.10
N LEU A 141 6.73 -5.53 -21.63
CA LEU A 141 6.50 -6.72 -20.83
C LEU A 141 7.84 -7.39 -20.51
N GLY A 142 8.10 -7.60 -19.23
CA GLY A 142 9.27 -8.34 -18.75
C GLY A 142 8.90 -9.68 -18.15
N SER A 143 9.88 -10.55 -17.95
CA SER A 143 9.68 -11.83 -17.26
C SER A 143 9.22 -11.61 -15.82
N ARG A 144 8.52 -12.60 -15.23
CA ARG A 144 8.13 -12.56 -13.81
C ARG A 144 9.33 -12.31 -12.91
N ARG A 145 9.17 -11.45 -11.92
CA ARG A 145 10.19 -11.28 -10.88
C ARG A 145 10.20 -12.50 -9.95
N LYS A 146 11.39 -12.95 -9.56
CA LYS A 146 11.52 -14.06 -8.62
C LYS A 146 10.86 -13.72 -7.27
N GLY A 147 9.93 -14.54 -6.83
CA GLY A 147 9.23 -14.38 -5.56
C GLY A 147 7.93 -13.58 -5.64
N ASP A 148 7.55 -13.05 -6.81
CA ASP A 148 6.24 -12.42 -6.97
C ASP A 148 5.12 -13.46 -6.88
N VAL A 149 4.11 -13.15 -6.06
CA VAL A 149 2.90 -13.96 -5.94
C VAL A 149 1.85 -13.50 -6.94
N ILE A 150 0.98 -14.42 -7.36
CA ILE A 150 -0.10 -14.15 -8.31
C ILE A 150 -1.02 -13.04 -7.80
N SER A 151 -1.42 -13.14 -6.53
CA SER A 151 -2.40 -12.23 -5.92
C SER A 151 -2.08 -12.03 -4.45
N ALA A 152 -2.19 -10.78 -3.98
CA ALA A 152 -2.08 -10.41 -2.58
C ALA A 152 -2.98 -9.23 -2.26
N PHE A 153 -3.99 -9.45 -1.41
CA PHE A 153 -4.89 -8.42 -0.88
C PHE A 153 -5.29 -8.73 0.56
N ALA A 154 -5.71 -7.71 1.29
CA ALA A 154 -5.97 -7.80 2.72
C ALA A 154 -7.32 -8.47 3.02
N ASP A 155 -7.37 -9.21 4.11
CA ASP A 155 -8.58 -9.34 4.92
C ASP A 155 -8.45 -8.38 6.11
N SER A 156 -9.15 -7.25 6.03
CA SER A 156 -9.15 -6.19 7.05
C SER A 156 -10.31 -6.30 8.05
N SER A 157 -11.04 -7.41 8.06
CA SER A 157 -12.21 -7.62 8.92
C SER A 157 -11.90 -7.44 10.41
N LYS A 158 -10.73 -7.89 10.86
CA LYS A 158 -10.27 -7.70 12.25
C LYS A 158 -10.02 -6.24 12.57
N ALA A 159 -9.38 -5.48 11.68
CA ALA A 159 -9.15 -4.05 11.87
C ALA A 159 -10.49 -3.29 11.94
N LYS A 160 -11.42 -3.60 11.06
CA LYS A 160 -12.79 -3.03 11.10
C LYS A 160 -13.50 -3.31 12.40
N LYS A 161 -13.43 -4.55 12.90
CA LYS A 161 -14.17 -4.97 14.12
C LYS A 161 -13.55 -4.40 15.40
N ILE A 162 -12.22 -4.35 15.49
CA ILE A 162 -11.52 -4.03 16.75
C ILE A 162 -11.07 -2.58 16.79
N LEU A 163 -10.53 -2.04 15.69
CA LEU A 163 -10.06 -0.66 15.60
C LEU A 163 -11.15 0.30 15.11
N ASN A 164 -12.34 -0.21 14.72
CA ASN A 164 -13.37 0.56 14.02
C ASN A 164 -12.82 1.31 12.78
N TRP A 165 -11.82 0.72 12.13
CA TRP A 165 -11.13 1.30 10.99
C TRP A 165 -11.51 0.61 9.68
N SER A 166 -11.68 1.40 8.64
CA SER A 166 -11.83 0.93 7.25
C SER A 166 -11.32 2.00 6.29
N THR A 167 -10.97 1.60 5.07
CA THR A 167 -10.59 2.54 4.00
C THR A 167 -11.76 3.44 3.63
N LYS A 168 -11.48 4.70 3.35
CA LYS A 168 -12.44 5.76 3.00
C LYS A 168 -12.20 6.32 1.58
N VAL A 169 -10.95 6.27 1.12
CA VAL A 169 -10.53 6.86 -0.15
C VAL A 169 -10.66 5.83 -1.26
N SER A 170 -11.28 6.22 -2.38
CA SER A 170 -11.40 5.37 -3.56
C SER A 170 -10.03 5.12 -4.21
N PHE A 171 -9.92 4.04 -4.98
CA PHE A 171 -8.71 3.75 -5.74
C PHE A 171 -8.41 4.86 -6.77
N GLU A 172 -9.44 5.37 -7.42
CA GLU A 172 -9.36 6.46 -8.38
C GLU A 172 -8.85 7.76 -7.74
N ASP A 173 -9.37 8.12 -6.55
CA ASP A 173 -8.89 9.29 -5.81
C ASP A 173 -7.46 9.11 -5.32
N ALA A 174 -7.06 7.90 -4.96
CA ALA A 174 -5.69 7.60 -4.58
C ALA A 174 -4.73 7.82 -5.76
N ILE A 175 -5.07 7.34 -6.95
CA ILE A 175 -4.28 7.60 -8.18
C ILE A 175 -4.26 9.09 -8.52
N LEU A 176 -5.41 9.76 -8.43
CA LEU A 176 -5.50 11.20 -8.70
C LEU A 176 -4.63 12.02 -7.75
N SER A 177 -4.61 11.69 -6.46
CA SER A 177 -3.79 12.40 -5.48
C SER A 177 -2.29 12.23 -5.74
N ALA A 178 -1.85 11.02 -6.12
CA ALA A 178 -0.47 10.78 -6.52
C ALA A 178 -0.08 11.60 -7.76
N TRP A 179 -0.99 11.68 -8.75
CA TRP A 179 -0.75 12.48 -9.95
C TRP A 179 -0.65 13.99 -9.65
N LYS A 180 -1.57 14.53 -8.84
CA LYS A 180 -1.52 15.94 -8.41
C LYS A 180 -0.24 16.26 -7.67
N TRP A 181 0.22 15.37 -6.81
CA TRP A 181 1.51 15.53 -6.13
C TRP A 181 2.67 15.63 -7.12
N GLU A 182 2.76 14.71 -8.08
CA GLU A 182 3.86 14.71 -9.04
C GLU A 182 3.87 15.97 -9.92
N GLN A 183 2.70 16.55 -10.23
CA GLN A 183 2.59 17.79 -11.01
C GLN A 183 2.99 19.04 -10.22
N ASN A 184 2.88 19.02 -8.87
CA ASN A 184 3.15 20.18 -8.00
C ASN A 184 4.53 20.14 -7.33
N LYS A 185 5.30 19.10 -7.57
CA LYS A 185 6.60 18.83 -6.96
C LYS A 185 7.72 19.73 -7.50
#